data_67331522d06f052ef96559282599b722
#
_entry.id   67331522d06f052ef96559282599b722
#
_cell.length_a   1.000
_cell.length_b   1.000
_cell.length_c   1.000
_cell.angle_alpha   90.00
_cell.angle_beta   90.00
_cell.angle_gamma   90.00
#
_symmetry.space_group_name_H-M   'P 1'
#
loop_
_entity.id
_entity.type
_entity.pdbx_description
1 polymer ?
#
loop_
_entity_poly.entity_id
_entity_poly.type
_entity_poly.pdbx_seq_one_letter_code
_entity_poly.pdbx_strand_id
1 'polypeptide(L)'
;MDRVYDKCCGIDVHKKLIVACFKQGNKQELREFGATTRELLEMADWLKEGDCEMVAMESTSSYWKPLYNILESCDLKAMVVNAHHMKAVPGRKTDVKDAEWIADLLQHGLLTASYIPDRGQRELRELVRYRKSLVGERNRELNRLQKMLEGANIKISGTISDINGKSARNILEHILSGKTIDSAEYDILYQKKVIAHNLKATKEQIIDDLNGVMSELQRKMMRILLSHLDELNAHISELDDDIDNFMKPEEKKAAETIQDIPGIGNTSAQAIISVIGTDMGRFPTDAHISSWAGLCPGSNESAHKRKSGRTTKGNALLRETLVVCAHSAVKNKNSYSTFPPV
;
A
#
# COMPACT_ATOMS: atom_id res chain seq x y z
N MET A 1 -15.20 -38.72 -4.54
CA MET A 1 -14.28 -37.93 -3.69
C MET A 1 -14.87 -37.85 -2.30
N ASP A 2 -14.02 -38.05 -1.29
CA ASP A 2 -14.49 -37.94 0.09
C ASP A 2 -14.78 -36.45 0.40
N ARG A 3 -15.77 -36.23 1.26
CA ARG A 3 -16.14 -34.88 1.69
C ARG A 3 -15.26 -34.46 2.85
N VAL A 4 -14.79 -33.26 2.82
CA VAL A 4 -14.02 -32.60 3.92
C VAL A 4 -14.96 -31.84 4.84
N TYR A 5 -16.02 -31.24 4.26
CA TYR A 5 -17.05 -30.49 5.00
C TYR A 5 -18.42 -31.04 4.61
N ASP A 6 -19.23 -31.37 5.61
CA ASP A 6 -20.62 -31.84 5.38
C ASP A 6 -21.58 -30.64 5.24
N LYS A 7 -21.33 -29.56 6.02
CA LYS A 7 -22.12 -28.32 6.05
C LYS A 7 -21.24 -27.14 5.69
N CYS A 8 -21.28 -26.69 4.43
CA CYS A 8 -20.43 -25.61 3.96
C CYS A 8 -21.14 -24.67 3.00
N CYS A 9 -20.64 -23.44 2.87
CA CYS A 9 -21.23 -22.44 2.00
C CYS A 9 -20.20 -21.84 1.04
N GLY A 10 -20.52 -21.87 -0.25
CA GLY A 10 -19.81 -21.11 -1.29
C GLY A 10 -20.52 -19.81 -1.58
N ILE A 11 -19.76 -18.72 -1.65
CA ILE A 11 -20.33 -17.39 -1.83
C ILE A 11 -19.69 -16.69 -3.03
N ASP A 12 -20.52 -16.24 -3.95
CA ASP A 12 -20.15 -15.31 -5.00
C ASP A 12 -20.50 -13.88 -4.58
N VAL A 13 -19.49 -13.00 -4.58
CA VAL A 13 -19.58 -11.67 -4.00
C VAL A 13 -19.53 -10.61 -5.09
N HIS A 14 -20.64 -9.88 -5.27
CA HIS A 14 -20.72 -8.71 -6.13
C HIS A 14 -20.94 -7.42 -5.32
N LYS A 15 -20.86 -6.27 -5.99
CA LYS A 15 -21.00 -4.95 -5.36
C LYS A 15 -22.34 -4.75 -4.63
N LYS A 16 -23.44 -5.31 -5.17
CA LYS A 16 -24.80 -5.09 -4.67
C LYS A 16 -25.53 -6.37 -4.32
N LEU A 17 -25.03 -7.49 -4.78
CA LEU A 17 -25.67 -8.79 -4.66
C LEU A 17 -24.63 -9.81 -4.18
N ILE A 18 -25.05 -10.67 -3.30
CA ILE A 18 -24.29 -11.78 -2.79
C ILE A 18 -25.12 -13.04 -2.99
N VAL A 19 -24.58 -13.99 -3.72
CA VAL A 19 -25.22 -15.30 -3.95
C VAL A 19 -24.52 -16.32 -3.08
N ALA A 20 -25.26 -16.98 -2.20
CA ALA A 20 -24.77 -17.97 -1.28
C ALA A 20 -25.37 -19.34 -1.59
N CYS A 21 -24.51 -20.34 -1.77
CA CYS A 21 -24.91 -21.76 -1.92
C CYS A 21 -24.50 -22.52 -0.67
N PHE A 22 -25.45 -22.84 0.18
CA PHE A 22 -25.24 -23.66 1.35
C PHE A 22 -25.47 -25.13 1.01
N LYS A 23 -24.51 -25.98 1.32
CA LYS A 23 -24.57 -27.43 1.14
C LYS A 23 -24.62 -28.14 2.47
N GLN A 24 -25.53 -29.15 2.52
CA GLN A 24 -25.64 -30.08 3.63
C GLN A 24 -25.70 -31.50 3.05
N GLY A 25 -24.57 -32.18 3.06
CA GLY A 25 -24.45 -33.46 2.40
C GLY A 25 -24.72 -33.35 0.89
N ASN A 26 -25.79 -34.02 0.41
CA ASN A 26 -26.23 -33.96 -1.00
C ASN A 26 -27.28 -32.89 -1.28
N LYS A 27 -27.77 -32.22 -0.24
CA LYS A 27 -28.75 -31.14 -0.39
C LYS A 27 -28.01 -29.80 -0.56
N GLN A 28 -28.59 -28.93 -1.38
CA GLN A 28 -28.10 -27.57 -1.52
C GLN A 28 -29.26 -26.58 -1.47
N GLU A 29 -28.99 -25.41 -0.93
CA GLU A 29 -29.93 -24.30 -0.88
C GLU A 29 -29.19 -23.05 -1.40
N LEU A 30 -29.81 -22.35 -2.35
CA LEU A 30 -29.31 -21.07 -2.85
C LEU A 30 -30.16 -19.96 -2.24
N ARG A 31 -29.46 -18.92 -1.73
CA ARG A 31 -30.10 -17.66 -1.32
C ARG A 31 -29.34 -16.47 -1.88
N GLU A 32 -30.10 -15.43 -2.15
CA GLU A 32 -29.55 -14.14 -2.56
C GLU A 32 -29.74 -13.13 -1.44
N PHE A 33 -28.69 -12.33 -1.20
CA PHE A 33 -28.67 -11.28 -0.19
C PHE A 33 -28.14 -9.99 -0.81
N GLY A 34 -28.64 -8.83 -0.36
CA GLY A 34 -27.98 -7.57 -0.67
C GLY A 34 -26.68 -7.39 0.10
N ALA A 35 -25.90 -6.37 -0.27
CA ALA A 35 -24.62 -6.06 0.37
C ALA A 35 -24.75 -5.06 1.54
N THR A 36 -25.95 -4.89 2.11
CA THR A 36 -26.15 -4.06 3.31
C THR A 36 -25.78 -4.82 4.57
N THR A 37 -25.32 -4.11 5.61
CA THR A 37 -24.95 -4.74 6.89
C THR A 37 -26.08 -5.62 7.45
N ARG A 38 -27.35 -5.17 7.34
CA ARG A 38 -28.51 -5.92 7.79
C ARG A 38 -28.60 -7.27 7.07
N GLU A 39 -28.53 -7.26 5.74
CA GLU A 39 -28.67 -8.48 4.94
C GLU A 39 -27.45 -9.43 5.11
N LEU A 40 -26.26 -8.87 5.33
CA LEU A 40 -25.07 -9.68 5.67
C LEU A 40 -25.21 -10.35 7.05
N LEU A 41 -25.84 -9.69 8.02
CA LEU A 41 -26.13 -10.29 9.32
C LEU A 41 -27.23 -11.35 9.20
N GLU A 42 -28.32 -11.10 8.43
CA GLU A 42 -29.36 -12.10 8.11
C GLU A 42 -28.74 -13.35 7.47
N MET A 43 -27.76 -13.18 6.57
CA MET A 43 -27.02 -14.31 5.98
C MET A 43 -26.17 -15.04 7.03
N ALA A 44 -25.47 -14.31 7.92
CA ALA A 44 -24.68 -14.94 8.97
C ALA A 44 -25.55 -15.74 9.94
N ASP A 45 -26.73 -15.24 10.29
CA ASP A 45 -27.71 -15.95 11.13
C ASP A 45 -28.22 -17.23 10.43
N TRP A 46 -28.58 -17.15 9.15
CA TRP A 46 -28.97 -18.32 8.36
C TRP A 46 -27.88 -19.39 8.31
N LEU A 47 -26.62 -18.99 8.16
CA LEU A 47 -25.49 -19.92 8.16
C LEU A 47 -25.26 -20.58 9.53
N LYS A 48 -25.47 -19.82 10.63
CA LYS A 48 -25.42 -20.34 12.00
C LYS A 48 -26.53 -21.33 12.29
N GLU A 49 -27.77 -21.01 11.89
CA GLU A 49 -28.93 -21.91 12.02
C GLU A 49 -28.71 -23.25 11.27
N GLY A 50 -27.97 -23.19 10.16
CA GLY A 50 -27.58 -24.37 9.39
C GLY A 50 -26.37 -25.13 9.97
N ASP A 51 -25.74 -24.67 11.07
CA ASP A 51 -24.46 -25.17 11.60
C ASP A 51 -23.34 -25.20 10.55
N CYS A 52 -23.17 -24.13 9.78
CA CYS A 52 -22.17 -24.04 8.72
C CYS A 52 -20.75 -24.18 9.29
N GLU A 53 -20.02 -25.19 8.86
CA GLU A 53 -18.66 -25.50 9.34
C GLU A 53 -17.60 -24.58 8.72
N MET A 54 -17.80 -24.20 7.44
CA MET A 54 -16.85 -23.40 6.67
C MET A 54 -17.55 -22.63 5.55
N VAL A 55 -17.15 -21.40 5.38
CA VAL A 55 -17.59 -20.52 4.28
C VAL A 55 -16.41 -20.24 3.35
N ALA A 56 -16.62 -20.29 2.03
CA ALA A 56 -15.62 -19.87 1.05
C ALA A 56 -16.18 -18.77 0.16
N MET A 57 -15.37 -17.74 -0.12
CA MET A 57 -15.73 -16.66 -1.01
C MET A 57 -14.58 -16.27 -1.93
N GLU A 58 -14.89 -15.78 -3.15
CA GLU A 58 -13.89 -15.30 -4.07
C GLU A 58 -13.36 -13.89 -3.69
N SER A 59 -12.05 -13.67 -3.86
CA SER A 59 -11.38 -12.38 -3.60
C SER A 59 -11.65 -11.32 -4.67
N THR A 60 -12.93 -11.10 -5.04
CA THR A 60 -13.30 -10.11 -6.08
C THR A 60 -13.18 -8.69 -5.55
N SER A 61 -12.21 -7.92 -6.06
CA SER A 61 -11.95 -6.53 -5.67
C SER A 61 -11.84 -6.38 -4.12
N SER A 62 -12.56 -5.42 -3.53
CA SER A 62 -12.67 -5.19 -2.08
C SER A 62 -14.03 -5.64 -1.51
N TYR A 63 -14.93 -6.17 -2.34
CA TYR A 63 -16.32 -6.47 -1.94
C TYR A 63 -16.43 -7.61 -0.92
N TRP A 64 -15.47 -8.52 -0.90
CA TRP A 64 -15.41 -9.60 0.07
C TRP A 64 -15.11 -9.12 1.51
N LYS A 65 -14.45 -7.97 1.68
CA LYS A 65 -14.01 -7.48 3.01
C LYS A 65 -15.15 -7.25 4.01
N PRO A 66 -16.23 -6.51 3.67
CA PRO A 66 -17.36 -6.33 4.61
C PRO A 66 -17.98 -7.65 5.04
N LEU A 67 -18.19 -8.56 4.09
CA LEU A 67 -18.73 -9.88 4.36
C LEU A 67 -17.81 -10.69 5.27
N TYR A 68 -16.51 -10.76 4.96
CA TYR A 68 -15.54 -11.48 5.77
C TYR A 68 -15.51 -10.94 7.21
N ASN A 69 -15.52 -9.61 7.38
CA ASN A 69 -15.52 -8.97 8.69
C ASN A 69 -16.78 -9.32 9.52
N ILE A 70 -17.95 -9.40 8.88
CA ILE A 70 -19.21 -9.79 9.54
C ILE A 70 -19.16 -11.27 9.92
N LEU A 71 -18.76 -12.15 9.02
CA LEU A 71 -18.63 -13.58 9.32
C LEU A 71 -17.64 -13.83 10.47
N GLU A 72 -16.49 -13.13 10.46
CA GLU A 72 -15.50 -13.20 11.53
C GLU A 72 -16.09 -12.69 12.87
N SER A 73 -16.82 -11.56 12.88
CA SER A 73 -17.46 -11.02 14.08
C SER A 73 -18.60 -11.90 14.61
N CYS A 74 -19.12 -12.78 13.77
CA CYS A 74 -20.13 -13.76 14.09
C CYS A 74 -19.57 -15.13 14.43
N ASP A 75 -18.24 -15.30 14.58
CA ASP A 75 -17.51 -16.54 14.86
C ASP A 75 -17.71 -17.63 13.79
N LEU A 76 -18.08 -17.24 12.56
CA LEU A 76 -18.16 -18.13 11.42
C LEU A 76 -16.79 -18.27 10.75
N LYS A 77 -16.36 -19.52 10.54
CA LYS A 77 -15.10 -19.80 9.84
C LYS A 77 -15.26 -19.47 8.36
N ALA A 78 -14.42 -18.56 7.86
CA ALA A 78 -14.46 -18.14 6.47
C ALA A 78 -13.08 -18.18 5.83
N MET A 79 -13.01 -18.58 4.56
CA MET A 79 -11.83 -18.50 3.73
C MET A 79 -12.09 -17.64 2.50
N VAL A 80 -11.08 -16.87 2.12
CA VAL A 80 -11.08 -16.13 0.86
C VAL A 80 -10.18 -16.86 -0.12
N VAL A 81 -10.67 -17.11 -1.32
CA VAL A 81 -9.96 -17.85 -2.35
C VAL A 81 -9.63 -16.98 -3.55
N ASN A 82 -8.49 -17.26 -4.18
CA ASN A 82 -8.07 -16.50 -5.35
C ASN A 82 -8.75 -17.04 -6.61
N ALA A 83 -9.43 -16.18 -7.35
CA ALA A 83 -10.05 -16.50 -8.64
C ALA A 83 -9.12 -17.23 -9.63
N HIS A 84 -7.83 -16.93 -9.61
CA HIS A 84 -6.86 -17.58 -10.49
C HIS A 84 -6.66 -19.06 -10.16
N HIS A 85 -6.67 -19.41 -8.86
CA HIS A 85 -6.57 -20.81 -8.43
C HIS A 85 -7.84 -21.58 -8.78
N MET A 86 -9.01 -20.98 -8.61
CA MET A 86 -10.29 -21.61 -8.98
C MET A 86 -10.40 -21.89 -10.47
N LYS A 87 -9.90 -21.00 -11.33
CA LYS A 87 -9.87 -21.19 -12.80
C LYS A 87 -8.93 -22.33 -13.24
N ALA A 88 -7.98 -22.71 -12.44
CA ALA A 88 -7.05 -23.81 -12.73
C ALA A 88 -7.66 -25.18 -12.44
N VAL A 89 -8.77 -25.26 -11.71
CA VAL A 89 -9.47 -26.52 -11.43
C VAL A 89 -10.33 -26.88 -12.64
N PRO A 90 -10.15 -28.07 -13.27
CA PRO A 90 -10.96 -28.49 -14.41
C PRO A 90 -12.44 -28.60 -14.06
N GLY A 91 -13.32 -27.95 -14.81
CA GLY A 91 -14.77 -28.01 -14.61
C GLY A 91 -15.52 -27.03 -15.53
N ARG A 92 -16.84 -27.21 -15.65
CA ARG A 92 -17.68 -26.31 -16.44
C ARG A 92 -18.08 -25.10 -15.62
N LYS A 93 -17.74 -23.92 -16.10
CA LYS A 93 -18.15 -22.63 -15.56
C LYS A 93 -19.38 -22.10 -16.32
N THR A 94 -20.45 -21.77 -15.60
CA THR A 94 -21.59 -20.99 -16.13
C THR A 94 -21.95 -19.93 -15.08
N ASP A 95 -22.30 -18.73 -15.51
CA ASP A 95 -22.43 -17.52 -14.67
C ASP A 95 -23.41 -17.62 -13.48
N VAL A 96 -24.41 -18.52 -13.54
CA VAL A 96 -25.36 -18.79 -12.45
C VAL A 96 -24.80 -19.72 -11.37
N LYS A 97 -23.61 -20.29 -11.59
CA LYS A 97 -23.06 -21.41 -10.80
C LYS A 97 -21.77 -21.07 -10.05
N ASP A 98 -21.38 -19.80 -9.96
CA ASP A 98 -20.12 -19.48 -9.29
C ASP A 98 -20.18 -19.81 -7.78
N ALA A 99 -21.29 -19.50 -7.09
CA ALA A 99 -21.50 -19.87 -5.69
C ALA A 99 -21.61 -21.41 -5.50
N GLU A 100 -22.34 -22.10 -6.38
CA GLU A 100 -22.45 -23.57 -6.36
C GLU A 100 -21.09 -24.23 -6.58
N TRP A 101 -20.32 -23.73 -7.55
CA TRP A 101 -18.99 -24.22 -7.87
C TRP A 101 -18.01 -24.02 -6.70
N ILE A 102 -18.04 -22.84 -6.06
CA ILE A 102 -17.24 -22.57 -4.86
C ILE A 102 -17.62 -23.56 -3.75
N ALA A 103 -18.94 -23.78 -3.53
CA ALA A 103 -19.41 -24.71 -2.53
C ALA A 103 -18.99 -26.17 -2.83
N ASP A 104 -19.04 -26.60 -4.09
CA ASP A 104 -18.58 -27.93 -4.51
C ASP A 104 -17.08 -28.13 -4.26
N LEU A 105 -16.26 -27.18 -4.67
CA LEU A 105 -14.82 -27.22 -4.44
C LEU A 105 -14.49 -27.21 -2.95
N LEU A 106 -15.21 -26.38 -2.15
CA LEU A 106 -15.04 -26.32 -0.71
C LEU A 106 -15.38 -27.65 -0.05
N GLN A 107 -16.52 -28.23 -0.39
CA GLN A 107 -17.00 -29.51 0.17
C GLN A 107 -15.96 -30.64 0.02
N HIS A 108 -15.21 -30.63 -1.08
CA HIS A 108 -14.21 -31.67 -1.38
C HIS A 108 -12.77 -31.23 -1.03
N GLY A 109 -12.57 -30.11 -0.34
CA GLY A 109 -11.25 -29.63 0.09
C GLY A 109 -10.32 -29.22 -1.06
N LEU A 110 -10.87 -28.84 -2.22
CA LEU A 110 -10.11 -28.46 -3.40
C LEU A 110 -9.73 -26.98 -3.47
N LEU A 111 -10.15 -26.19 -2.46
CA LEU A 111 -9.84 -24.78 -2.37
C LEU A 111 -8.60 -24.52 -1.52
N THR A 112 -7.72 -23.66 -2.01
CA THR A 112 -6.59 -23.14 -1.24
C THR A 112 -6.92 -21.76 -0.73
N ALA A 113 -6.94 -21.57 0.60
CA ALA A 113 -7.21 -20.31 1.24
C ALA A 113 -6.11 -19.28 0.95
N SER A 114 -6.52 -18.07 0.61
CA SER A 114 -5.62 -16.92 0.68
C SER A 114 -5.38 -16.55 2.14
N TYR A 115 -4.16 -16.15 2.45
CA TYR A 115 -3.87 -15.68 3.80
C TYR A 115 -4.57 -14.32 4.06
N ILE A 116 -5.47 -14.33 5.01
CA ILE A 116 -6.10 -13.13 5.57
C ILE A 116 -5.55 -12.93 6.99
N PRO A 117 -4.86 -11.82 7.28
CA PRO A 117 -4.36 -11.53 8.62
C PRO A 117 -5.50 -11.32 9.62
N ASP A 118 -5.15 -11.35 10.91
CA ASP A 118 -6.07 -10.90 11.96
C ASP A 118 -6.50 -9.44 11.73
N ARG A 119 -7.57 -9.04 12.42
CA ARG A 119 -8.18 -7.72 12.24
C ARG A 119 -7.20 -6.59 12.52
N GLY A 120 -6.41 -6.69 13.60
CA GLY A 120 -5.43 -5.66 13.95
C GLY A 120 -4.39 -5.47 12.85
N GLN A 121 -3.85 -6.57 12.31
CA GLN A 121 -2.89 -6.47 11.21
C GLN A 121 -3.54 -5.95 9.91
N ARG A 122 -4.84 -6.21 9.66
CA ARG A 122 -5.56 -5.61 8.51
C ARG A 122 -5.70 -4.10 8.67
N GLU A 123 -6.07 -3.63 9.85
CA GLU A 123 -6.21 -2.21 10.19
C GLU A 123 -4.84 -1.48 10.08
N LEU A 124 -3.78 -2.06 10.64
CA LEU A 124 -2.41 -1.54 10.48
C LEU A 124 -2.00 -1.43 9.00
N ARG A 125 -2.33 -2.42 8.18
CA ARG A 125 -2.09 -2.35 6.73
C ARG A 125 -2.84 -1.21 6.05
N GLU A 126 -4.05 -0.90 6.49
CA GLU A 126 -4.84 0.19 5.93
C GLU A 126 -4.24 1.55 6.30
N LEU A 127 -3.81 1.76 7.54
CA LEU A 127 -3.09 2.96 7.97
C LEU A 127 -1.82 3.17 7.15
N VAL A 128 -0.97 2.15 7.03
CA VAL A 128 0.29 2.22 6.27
C VAL A 128 0.04 2.50 4.78
N ARG A 129 -0.98 1.90 4.18
CA ARG A 129 -1.34 2.15 2.78
C ARG A 129 -1.85 3.56 2.56
N TYR A 130 -2.67 4.05 3.48
CA TYR A 130 -3.21 5.40 3.39
C TYR A 130 -2.09 6.44 3.54
N ARG A 131 -1.22 6.26 4.54
CA ARG A 131 -0.01 7.08 4.69
C ARG A 131 0.83 7.13 3.39
N LYS A 132 1.07 5.96 2.77
CA LYS A 132 1.80 5.88 1.50
C LYS A 132 1.10 6.66 0.38
N SER A 133 -0.24 6.63 0.33
CA SER A 133 -1.03 7.41 -0.63
C SER A 133 -0.80 8.91 -0.44
N LEU A 134 -0.87 9.41 0.81
CA LEU A 134 -0.63 10.81 1.12
C LEU A 134 0.80 11.26 0.79
N VAL A 135 1.81 10.41 1.04
CA VAL A 135 3.19 10.67 0.59
C VAL A 135 3.27 10.78 -0.94
N GLY A 136 2.55 9.94 -1.66
CA GLY A 136 2.43 10.03 -3.13
C GLY A 136 1.76 11.33 -3.58
N GLU A 137 0.73 11.79 -2.88
CA GLU A 137 0.05 13.06 -3.14
C GLU A 137 0.98 14.24 -2.87
N ARG A 138 1.64 14.26 -1.74
CA ARG A 138 2.65 15.28 -1.41
C ARG A 138 3.72 15.38 -2.49
N ASN A 139 4.24 14.27 -2.98
CA ASN A 139 5.25 14.29 -4.04
C ASN A 139 4.70 14.85 -5.35
N ARG A 140 3.42 14.61 -5.68
CA ARG A 140 2.78 15.23 -6.84
C ARG A 140 2.65 16.74 -6.66
N GLU A 141 2.29 17.21 -5.47
CA GLU A 141 2.23 18.66 -5.16
C GLU A 141 3.60 19.33 -5.20
N LEU A 142 4.64 18.68 -4.68
CA LEU A 142 6.02 19.18 -4.79
C LEU A 142 6.48 19.32 -6.26
N ASN A 143 6.11 18.34 -7.11
CA ASN A 143 6.38 18.45 -8.54
C ASN A 143 5.59 19.57 -9.21
N ARG A 144 4.36 19.88 -8.78
CA ARG A 144 3.58 21.04 -9.25
C ARG A 144 4.23 22.34 -8.81
N LEU A 145 4.66 22.43 -7.55
CA LEU A 145 5.40 23.57 -7.03
C LEU A 145 6.63 23.87 -7.86
N GLN A 146 7.46 22.85 -8.12
CA GLN A 146 8.66 22.98 -8.93
C GLN A 146 8.34 23.47 -10.36
N LYS A 147 7.33 22.88 -11.02
CA LYS A 147 6.90 23.34 -12.36
C LYS A 147 6.42 24.79 -12.38
N MET A 148 5.76 25.22 -11.33
CA MET A 148 5.28 26.61 -11.21
C MET A 148 6.43 27.59 -11.04
N LEU A 149 7.44 27.23 -10.24
CA LEU A 149 8.66 28.03 -10.06
C LEU A 149 9.47 28.10 -11.36
N GLU A 150 9.64 26.96 -12.04
CA GLU A 150 10.30 26.94 -13.36
C GLU A 150 9.57 27.82 -14.38
N GLY A 151 8.24 27.81 -14.39
CA GLY A 151 7.43 28.68 -15.23
C GLY A 151 7.56 30.18 -14.92
N ALA A 152 7.97 30.54 -13.71
CA ALA A 152 8.31 31.88 -13.28
C ALA A 152 9.80 32.21 -13.44
N ASN A 153 10.61 31.30 -14.01
CA ASN A 153 12.06 31.33 -14.10
C ASN A 153 12.78 31.46 -12.74
N ILE A 154 12.23 30.81 -11.70
CA ILE A 154 12.82 30.72 -10.37
C ILE A 154 13.45 29.33 -10.21
N LYS A 155 14.78 29.26 -10.11
CA LYS A 155 15.58 28.03 -10.14
C LYS A 155 15.96 27.52 -8.74
N ILE A 156 15.02 27.55 -7.80
CA ILE A 156 15.27 27.21 -6.39
C ILE A 156 15.90 25.82 -6.21
N SER A 157 15.58 24.87 -7.08
CA SER A 157 16.11 23.50 -7.02
C SER A 157 17.60 23.41 -7.39
N GLY A 158 18.16 24.40 -8.08
CA GLY A 158 19.60 24.51 -8.32
C GLY A 158 20.37 24.92 -7.06
N THR A 159 19.72 25.65 -6.18
CA THR A 159 20.32 26.25 -4.98
C THR A 159 20.03 25.43 -3.72
N ILE A 160 18.82 24.86 -3.60
CA ILE A 160 18.33 24.15 -2.41
C ILE A 160 17.92 22.74 -2.80
N SER A 161 18.47 21.75 -2.11
CA SER A 161 18.21 20.32 -2.38
C SER A 161 16.84 19.84 -1.96
N ASP A 162 16.23 20.48 -0.93
CA ASP A 162 14.91 20.13 -0.41
C ASP A 162 13.96 21.32 -0.51
N ILE A 163 13.12 21.32 -1.53
CA ILE A 163 12.12 22.38 -1.80
C ILE A 163 11.01 22.43 -0.73
N ASN A 164 10.82 21.36 0.04
CA ASN A 164 9.86 21.32 1.15
C ASN A 164 10.49 21.69 2.50
N GLY A 165 11.80 21.83 2.54
CA GLY A 165 12.55 22.13 3.75
C GLY A 165 12.32 23.58 4.23
N LYS A 166 12.63 23.83 5.50
CA LYS A 166 12.40 25.13 6.17
C LYS A 166 13.03 26.29 5.41
N SER A 167 14.25 26.13 4.89
CA SER A 167 14.95 27.20 4.14
C SER A 167 14.23 27.54 2.83
N ALA A 168 13.79 26.52 2.07
CA ALA A 168 13.02 26.74 0.86
C ALA A 168 11.68 27.43 1.16
N ARG A 169 10.97 27.01 2.20
CA ARG A 169 9.71 27.63 2.62
C ARG A 169 9.89 29.12 2.95
N ASN A 170 10.88 29.45 3.74
CA ASN A 170 11.16 30.86 4.10
C ASN A 170 11.47 31.73 2.87
N ILE A 171 12.23 31.20 1.92
CA ILE A 171 12.54 31.87 0.66
C ILE A 171 11.28 32.01 -0.20
N LEU A 172 10.45 30.99 -0.30
CA LEU A 172 9.20 31.04 -1.04
C LEU A 172 8.23 32.08 -0.46
N GLU A 173 8.12 32.19 0.85
CA GLU A 173 7.33 33.25 1.51
C GLU A 173 7.83 34.63 1.15
N HIS A 174 9.15 34.81 1.12
CA HIS A 174 9.74 36.08 0.71
C HIS A 174 9.40 36.42 -0.76
N ILE A 175 9.58 35.49 -1.69
CA ILE A 175 9.22 35.61 -3.10
C ILE A 175 7.73 35.94 -3.27
N LEU A 176 6.87 35.28 -2.50
CA LEU A 176 5.42 35.49 -2.51
C LEU A 176 5.00 36.85 -1.97
N SER A 177 5.85 37.52 -1.19
CA SER A 177 5.62 38.91 -0.77
C SER A 177 5.82 39.92 -1.89
N GLY A 178 6.33 39.51 -3.05
CA GLY A 178 6.56 40.35 -4.22
C GLY A 178 7.87 41.12 -4.18
N LYS A 179 8.74 40.83 -3.21
CA LYS A 179 10.06 41.48 -3.09
C LYS A 179 11.06 40.74 -3.99
N THR A 180 11.92 41.52 -4.63
CA THR A 180 13.10 41.04 -5.35
C THR A 180 14.24 40.80 -4.37
N ILE A 181 15.10 39.84 -4.66
CA ILE A 181 16.28 39.54 -3.85
C ILE A 181 17.48 40.21 -4.56
N ASP A 182 17.81 41.42 -4.19
CA ASP A 182 19.07 42.07 -4.58
C ASP A 182 20.20 41.74 -3.59
N SER A 183 21.37 42.31 -3.79
CA SER A 183 22.53 42.05 -2.94
C SER A 183 22.31 42.49 -1.48
N ALA A 184 21.57 43.56 -1.23
CA ALA A 184 21.29 44.05 0.11
C ALA A 184 20.25 43.18 0.82
N GLU A 185 19.18 42.83 0.12
CA GLU A 185 18.14 41.94 0.64
C GLU A 185 18.70 40.51 0.90
N TYR A 186 19.59 40.02 0.03
CA TYR A 186 20.31 38.77 0.29
C TYR A 186 21.04 38.80 1.63
N ASP A 187 21.82 39.86 1.91
CA ASP A 187 22.59 39.97 3.15
C ASP A 187 21.67 40.00 4.38
N ILE A 188 20.52 40.66 4.28
CA ILE A 188 19.49 40.66 5.34
C ILE A 188 18.93 39.24 5.54
N LEU A 189 18.55 38.56 4.48
CA LEU A 189 18.00 37.18 4.54
C LEU A 189 19.03 36.17 5.05
N TYR A 190 20.29 36.36 4.68
CA TYR A 190 21.39 35.52 5.16
C TYR A 190 21.65 35.73 6.66
N GLN A 191 21.70 36.99 7.13
CA GLN A 191 21.84 37.31 8.56
C GLN A 191 20.66 36.76 9.39
N LYS A 192 19.45 36.84 8.87
CA LYS A 192 18.23 36.30 9.51
C LYS A 192 18.12 34.78 9.42
N LYS A 193 19.09 34.08 8.82
CA LYS A 193 19.10 32.63 8.58
C LYS A 193 17.88 32.12 7.76
N VAL A 194 17.30 33.00 6.96
CA VAL A 194 16.27 32.61 5.97
C VAL A 194 16.95 31.87 4.83
N ILE A 195 18.08 32.37 4.33
CA ILE A 195 18.97 31.65 3.44
C ILE A 195 19.99 30.88 4.29
N ALA A 196 20.07 29.57 4.06
CA ALA A 196 20.93 28.70 4.84
C ALA A 196 22.41 28.97 4.56
N HIS A 197 23.26 28.96 5.61
CA HIS A 197 24.68 29.26 5.52
C HIS A 197 25.53 28.17 4.89
N ASN A 198 24.97 26.97 4.69
CA ASN A 198 25.68 25.80 4.15
C ASN A 198 25.37 25.53 2.67
N LEU A 199 24.80 26.50 1.95
CA LEU A 199 24.56 26.37 0.52
C LEU A 199 25.87 26.37 -0.26
N LYS A 200 25.94 25.52 -1.30
CA LYS A 200 27.14 25.41 -2.15
C LYS A 200 27.23 26.50 -3.23
N ALA A 201 26.08 27.13 -3.57
CA ALA A 201 25.99 28.18 -4.57
C ALA A 201 26.57 29.50 -4.04
N THR A 202 27.15 30.29 -4.92
CA THR A 202 27.63 31.63 -4.58
C THR A 202 26.47 32.59 -4.35
N LYS A 203 26.73 33.75 -3.70
CA LYS A 203 25.73 34.81 -3.49
C LYS A 203 25.08 35.25 -4.81
N GLU A 204 25.89 35.48 -5.84
CA GLU A 204 25.44 35.89 -7.16
C GLU A 204 24.54 34.86 -7.81
N GLN A 205 24.94 33.57 -7.76
CA GLN A 205 24.12 32.48 -8.28
C GLN A 205 22.77 32.39 -7.57
N ILE A 206 22.75 32.55 -6.25
CA ILE A 206 21.52 32.47 -5.46
C ILE A 206 20.57 33.65 -5.84
N ILE A 207 21.13 34.85 -6.01
CA ILE A 207 20.36 36.02 -6.43
C ILE A 207 19.77 35.79 -7.82
N ASP A 208 20.55 35.29 -8.76
CA ASP A 208 20.09 35.06 -10.14
C ASP A 208 19.05 33.94 -10.19
N ASP A 209 19.23 32.85 -9.44
CA ASP A 209 18.31 31.69 -9.39
C ASP A 209 16.96 32.04 -8.76
N LEU A 210 16.92 32.98 -7.83
CA LEU A 210 15.71 33.34 -7.08
C LEU A 210 14.91 34.54 -7.68
N ASN A 211 15.50 35.30 -8.58
CA ASN A 211 14.87 36.45 -9.21
C ASN A 211 14.18 36.08 -10.52
N GLY A 212 12.96 35.53 -10.42
CA GLY A 212 12.09 35.30 -11.55
C GLY A 212 10.90 36.29 -11.60
N VAL A 213 10.07 36.13 -12.61
CA VAL A 213 8.87 36.98 -12.80
C VAL A 213 7.63 36.15 -12.51
N MET A 214 6.97 36.44 -11.40
CA MET A 214 5.74 35.76 -10.97
C MET A 214 4.55 36.69 -11.01
N SER A 215 3.49 36.34 -11.75
CA SER A 215 2.25 37.09 -11.76
C SER A 215 1.48 36.93 -10.43
N GLU A 216 0.56 37.86 -10.17
CA GLU A 216 -0.32 37.77 -8.99
C GLU A 216 -1.16 36.50 -8.97
N LEU A 217 -1.61 36.01 -10.13
CA LEU A 217 -2.33 34.74 -10.23
C LEU A 217 -1.42 33.55 -9.82
N GLN A 218 -0.19 33.52 -10.30
CA GLN A 218 0.78 32.48 -9.91
C GLN A 218 1.08 32.55 -8.41
N ARG A 219 1.24 33.75 -7.82
CA ARG A 219 1.42 33.91 -6.36
C ARG A 219 0.22 33.35 -5.58
N LYS A 220 -1.01 33.63 -6.03
CA LYS A 220 -2.22 33.09 -5.41
C LYS A 220 -2.26 31.56 -5.48
N MET A 221 -2.00 31.00 -6.66
CA MET A 221 -1.97 29.53 -6.85
C MET A 221 -0.89 28.88 -6.00
N MET A 222 0.28 29.49 -5.89
CA MET A 222 1.38 28.98 -5.07
C MET A 222 1.04 28.97 -3.57
N ARG A 223 0.36 30.01 -3.05
CA ARG A 223 -0.11 30.02 -1.66
C ARG A 223 -1.07 28.87 -1.38
N ILE A 224 -2.01 28.60 -2.29
CA ILE A 224 -2.93 27.45 -2.16
C ILE A 224 -2.16 26.13 -2.13
N LEU A 225 -1.19 25.98 -3.03
CA LEU A 225 -0.39 24.76 -3.13
C LEU A 225 0.49 24.55 -1.88
N LEU A 226 1.08 25.61 -1.34
CA LEU A 226 1.87 25.54 -0.11
C LEU A 226 0.99 25.18 1.10
N SER A 227 -0.21 25.77 1.23
CA SER A 227 -1.18 25.40 2.27
C SER A 227 -1.55 23.92 2.19
N HIS A 228 -1.84 23.42 1.00
CA HIS A 228 -2.16 22.00 0.80
C HIS A 228 -0.97 21.09 1.14
N LEU A 229 0.26 21.50 0.82
CA LEU A 229 1.46 20.76 1.24
C LEU A 229 1.60 20.70 2.77
N ASP A 230 1.24 21.78 3.48
CA ASP A 230 1.30 21.81 4.94
C ASP A 230 0.24 20.90 5.56
N GLU A 231 -0.98 20.87 5.00
CA GLU A 231 -2.03 19.94 5.39
C GLU A 231 -1.60 18.47 5.17
N LEU A 232 -1.03 18.15 3.99
CA LEU A 232 -0.53 16.81 3.71
C LEU A 232 0.60 16.40 4.66
N ASN A 233 1.52 17.30 4.99
CA ASN A 233 2.58 17.02 5.96
C ASN A 233 2.02 16.77 7.36
N ALA A 234 1.02 17.55 7.81
CA ALA A 234 0.35 17.35 9.10
C ALA A 234 -0.34 15.98 9.17
N HIS A 235 -1.14 15.62 8.16
CA HIS A 235 -1.81 14.32 8.10
C HIS A 235 -0.83 13.14 8.03
N ILE A 236 0.29 13.29 7.30
CA ILE A 236 1.33 12.23 7.26
C ILE A 236 1.95 12.06 8.65
N SER A 237 2.22 13.16 9.38
CA SER A 237 2.76 13.11 10.74
C SER A 237 1.78 12.45 11.72
N GLU A 238 0.49 12.80 11.64
CA GLU A 238 -0.58 12.19 12.45
C GLU A 238 -0.65 10.67 12.21
N LEU A 239 -0.61 10.24 10.93
CA LEU A 239 -0.60 8.81 10.60
C LEU A 239 0.69 8.10 11.02
N ASP A 240 1.83 8.78 11.06
CA ASP A 240 3.08 8.22 11.59
C ASP A 240 2.93 7.89 13.09
N ASP A 241 2.33 8.81 13.86
CA ASP A 241 2.03 8.63 15.28
C ASP A 241 0.98 7.53 15.49
N ASP A 242 -0.09 7.52 14.69
CA ASP A 242 -1.13 6.49 14.75
C ASP A 242 -0.57 5.10 14.46
N ILE A 243 0.25 4.95 13.42
CA ILE A 243 0.89 3.67 13.09
C ILE A 243 1.75 3.19 14.24
N ASP A 244 2.57 4.10 14.81
CA ASP A 244 3.42 3.74 15.93
C ASP A 244 2.61 3.32 17.16
N ASN A 245 1.56 4.05 17.49
CA ASN A 245 0.70 3.73 18.62
C ASN A 245 -0.11 2.44 18.42
N PHE A 246 -0.51 2.14 17.18
CA PHE A 246 -1.32 0.98 16.84
C PHE A 246 -0.52 -0.33 16.83
N MET A 247 0.77 -0.27 16.50
CA MET A 247 1.65 -1.44 16.47
C MET A 247 1.78 -2.08 17.84
N LYS A 248 1.64 -3.41 17.89
CA LYS A 248 1.86 -4.22 19.09
C LYS A 248 3.35 -4.23 19.48
N PRO A 249 3.69 -4.46 20.77
CA PRO A 249 5.08 -4.49 21.22
C PRO A 249 5.98 -5.45 20.42
N GLU A 250 5.48 -6.64 20.07
CA GLU A 250 6.20 -7.61 19.25
C GLU A 250 6.42 -7.13 17.81
N GLU A 251 5.48 -6.37 17.25
CA GLU A 251 5.60 -5.80 15.91
C GLU A 251 6.63 -4.66 15.89
N LYS A 252 6.64 -3.80 16.92
CA LYS A 252 7.66 -2.75 17.09
C LYS A 252 9.04 -3.35 17.20
N LYS A 253 9.22 -4.36 18.06
CA LYS A 253 10.50 -5.05 18.21
C LYS A 253 10.97 -5.69 16.91
N ALA A 254 10.07 -6.31 16.16
CA ALA A 254 10.39 -6.88 14.86
C ALA A 254 10.80 -5.78 13.85
N ALA A 255 10.08 -4.64 13.84
CA ALA A 255 10.43 -3.50 13.01
C ALA A 255 11.79 -2.89 13.37
N GLU A 256 12.12 -2.78 14.65
CA GLU A 256 13.45 -2.36 15.12
C GLU A 256 14.53 -3.34 14.64
N THR A 257 14.31 -4.65 14.78
CA THR A 257 15.29 -5.68 14.37
C THR A 257 15.62 -5.60 12.88
N ILE A 258 14.62 -5.41 12.02
CA ILE A 258 14.91 -5.36 10.57
C ILE A 258 15.53 -4.03 10.12
N GLN A 259 15.53 -2.99 10.95
CA GLN A 259 16.24 -1.73 10.67
C GLN A 259 17.77 -1.88 10.75
N ASP A 260 18.29 -2.95 11.36
CA ASP A 260 19.73 -3.26 11.31
C ASP A 260 20.20 -3.61 9.90
N ILE A 261 19.26 -3.94 9.00
CA ILE A 261 19.56 -4.21 7.59
C ILE A 261 19.77 -2.87 6.85
N PRO A 262 20.95 -2.64 6.24
CA PRO A 262 21.20 -1.42 5.50
C PRO A 262 20.14 -1.13 4.44
N GLY A 263 19.61 0.10 4.45
CA GLY A 263 18.58 0.54 3.52
C GLY A 263 17.14 0.39 4.04
N ILE A 264 16.94 -0.23 5.20
CA ILE A 264 15.62 -0.31 5.85
C ILE A 264 15.55 0.76 6.96
N GLY A 265 14.79 1.82 6.72
CA GLY A 265 14.44 2.80 7.75
C GLY A 265 13.10 2.48 8.42
N ASN A 266 12.75 3.23 9.48
CA ASN A 266 11.56 2.99 10.29
C ASN A 266 10.27 2.82 9.46
N THR A 267 9.97 3.75 8.56
CA THR A 267 8.78 3.67 7.70
C THR A 267 8.74 2.41 6.84
N SER A 268 9.89 1.98 6.30
CA SER A 268 9.98 0.75 5.51
C SER A 268 9.80 -0.48 6.38
N ALA A 269 10.36 -0.47 7.58
CA ALA A 269 10.22 -1.54 8.56
C ALA A 269 8.75 -1.71 8.98
N GLN A 270 8.06 -0.62 9.33
CA GLN A 270 6.63 -0.63 9.64
C GLN A 270 5.80 -1.16 8.46
N ALA A 271 6.12 -0.74 7.22
CA ALA A 271 5.42 -1.22 6.03
C ALA A 271 5.65 -2.72 5.80
N ILE A 272 6.85 -3.23 6.00
CA ILE A 272 7.18 -4.65 5.88
C ILE A 272 6.39 -5.44 6.94
N ILE A 273 6.51 -5.07 8.23
CA ILE A 273 5.84 -5.77 9.33
C ILE A 273 4.32 -5.73 9.20
N SER A 274 3.73 -4.61 8.78
CA SER A 274 2.28 -4.53 8.55
C SER A 274 1.79 -5.56 7.53
N VAL A 275 2.64 -5.94 6.59
CA VAL A 275 2.30 -6.90 5.53
C VAL A 275 2.61 -8.34 5.91
N ILE A 276 3.80 -8.62 6.44
CA ILE A 276 4.22 -10.00 6.74
C ILE A 276 3.82 -10.46 8.14
N GLY A 277 3.60 -9.53 9.08
CA GLY A 277 3.42 -9.83 10.51
C GLY A 277 4.71 -10.25 11.18
N THR A 278 4.59 -10.86 12.36
CA THR A 278 5.72 -11.35 13.17
C THR A 278 5.87 -12.87 13.13
N ASP A 279 4.83 -13.59 12.68
CA ASP A 279 4.85 -15.06 12.55
C ASP A 279 5.56 -15.51 11.28
N MET A 280 6.85 -15.81 11.39
CA MET A 280 7.67 -16.31 10.28
C MET A 280 7.43 -17.78 9.95
N GLY A 281 6.69 -18.54 10.75
CA GLY A 281 6.26 -19.90 10.42
C GLY A 281 5.45 -19.98 9.12
N ARG A 282 4.88 -18.87 8.68
CA ARG A 282 4.16 -18.73 7.41
C ARG A 282 5.05 -18.70 6.17
N PHE A 283 6.32 -18.41 6.36
CA PHE A 283 7.31 -18.32 5.29
C PHE A 283 8.47 -19.26 5.60
N PRO A 284 8.32 -20.58 5.30
CA PRO A 284 9.33 -21.57 5.67
C PRO A 284 10.73 -21.29 5.12
N THR A 285 10.82 -20.55 4.01
CA THR A 285 12.10 -20.11 3.41
C THR A 285 11.98 -18.70 2.84
N ASP A 286 13.12 -18.09 2.55
CA ASP A 286 13.27 -16.82 1.83
C ASP A 286 12.62 -16.84 0.44
N ALA A 287 12.63 -17.99 -0.25
CA ALA A 287 11.96 -18.17 -1.53
C ALA A 287 10.41 -18.01 -1.41
N HIS A 288 9.82 -18.45 -0.31
CA HIS A 288 8.38 -18.30 -0.09
C HIS A 288 7.99 -16.82 0.08
N ILE A 289 8.72 -16.06 0.88
CA ILE A 289 8.44 -14.63 1.07
C ILE A 289 8.73 -13.84 -0.21
N SER A 290 9.79 -14.17 -0.95
CA SER A 290 10.14 -13.53 -2.22
C SER A 290 9.08 -13.78 -3.30
N SER A 291 8.56 -15.01 -3.37
CA SER A 291 7.45 -15.36 -4.26
C SER A 291 6.16 -14.62 -3.89
N TRP A 292 5.84 -14.59 -2.60
CA TRP A 292 4.64 -13.90 -2.09
C TRP A 292 4.71 -12.39 -2.30
N ALA A 293 5.90 -11.79 -2.19
CA ALA A 293 6.16 -10.39 -2.52
C ALA A 293 6.08 -10.11 -4.04
N GLY A 294 6.11 -11.14 -4.88
CA GLY A 294 6.14 -11.00 -6.34
C GLY A 294 7.50 -10.52 -6.87
N LEU A 295 8.57 -10.89 -6.20
CA LEU A 295 9.95 -10.59 -6.62
C LEU A 295 10.56 -11.71 -7.46
N CYS A 296 10.00 -12.92 -7.39
CA CYS A 296 10.46 -14.03 -8.20
C CYS A 296 10.06 -13.88 -9.67
N PRO A 297 10.93 -14.24 -10.63
CA PRO A 297 10.56 -14.30 -12.04
C PRO A 297 9.45 -15.34 -12.24
N GLY A 298 8.46 -15.01 -13.06
CA GLY A 298 7.44 -15.98 -13.45
C GLY A 298 8.03 -17.06 -14.35
N SER A 299 7.73 -18.32 -14.03
CA SER A 299 8.03 -19.45 -14.92
C SER A 299 7.00 -19.47 -16.04
N ASN A 300 7.32 -18.90 -17.18
CA ASN A 300 6.45 -18.89 -18.35
C ASN A 300 7.23 -19.47 -19.54
N GLU A 301 7.42 -20.78 -19.49
CA GLU A 301 8.13 -21.54 -20.49
C GLU A 301 7.21 -22.61 -21.09
N SER A 302 7.23 -22.78 -22.41
CA SER A 302 6.49 -23.82 -23.10
C SER A 302 7.34 -24.32 -24.27
N ALA A 303 7.53 -25.64 -24.37
CA ALA A 303 8.36 -26.28 -25.40
C ALA A 303 9.75 -25.67 -25.51
N HIS A 304 10.45 -25.48 -24.38
CA HIS A 304 11.79 -24.89 -24.26
C HIS A 304 11.89 -23.41 -24.76
N LYS A 305 10.75 -22.76 -24.99
CA LYS A 305 10.74 -21.32 -25.33
C LYS A 305 10.24 -20.51 -24.15
N ARG A 306 11.11 -19.64 -23.61
CA ARG A 306 10.76 -18.69 -22.56
C ARG A 306 9.88 -17.57 -23.13
N LYS A 307 8.61 -17.51 -22.69
CA LYS A 307 7.64 -16.53 -23.22
C LYS A 307 7.69 -15.18 -22.52
N SER A 308 8.03 -15.14 -21.23
CA SER A 308 8.09 -13.91 -20.45
C SER A 308 8.97 -14.08 -19.20
N GLY A 309 9.80 -13.07 -18.91
CA GLY A 309 10.57 -12.96 -17.65
C GLY A 309 9.91 -12.05 -16.62
N ARG A 310 8.62 -11.67 -16.81
CA ARG A 310 7.90 -10.83 -15.85
C ARG A 310 7.78 -11.54 -14.50
N THR A 311 7.94 -10.78 -13.41
CA THR A 311 7.70 -11.28 -12.06
C THR A 311 6.24 -11.68 -11.87
N THR A 312 5.99 -12.61 -10.97
CA THR A 312 4.64 -13.00 -10.56
C THR A 312 3.90 -11.84 -9.91
N LYS A 313 2.57 -11.90 -9.93
CA LYS A 313 1.75 -10.96 -9.16
C LYS A 313 1.88 -11.30 -7.68
N GLY A 314 2.33 -10.34 -6.87
CA GLY A 314 2.48 -10.48 -5.43
C GLY A 314 1.94 -9.25 -4.69
N ASN A 315 2.28 -9.12 -3.42
CA ASN A 315 1.88 -7.97 -2.63
C ASN A 315 2.63 -6.70 -3.10
N ALA A 316 1.91 -5.77 -3.72
CA ALA A 316 2.47 -4.58 -4.34
C ALA A 316 3.20 -3.68 -3.31
N LEU A 317 2.61 -3.50 -2.11
CA LEU A 317 3.20 -2.67 -1.05
C LEU A 317 4.56 -3.24 -0.62
N LEU A 318 4.63 -4.55 -0.34
CA LEU A 318 5.85 -5.22 0.08
C LEU A 318 6.91 -5.17 -1.03
N ARG A 319 6.53 -5.50 -2.27
CA ARG A 319 7.45 -5.47 -3.42
C ARG A 319 8.09 -4.10 -3.61
N GLU A 320 7.29 -3.04 -3.65
CA GLU A 320 7.78 -1.68 -3.83
C GLU A 320 8.68 -1.25 -2.67
N THR A 321 8.29 -1.57 -1.42
CA THR A 321 9.09 -1.25 -0.24
C THR A 321 10.45 -1.96 -0.30
N LEU A 322 10.48 -3.27 -0.57
CA LEU A 322 11.73 -4.04 -0.66
C LEU A 322 12.65 -3.56 -1.79
N VAL A 323 12.08 -3.18 -2.95
CA VAL A 323 12.85 -2.61 -4.07
C VAL A 323 13.48 -1.28 -3.67
N VAL A 324 12.74 -0.39 -2.99
CA VAL A 324 13.28 0.89 -2.49
C VAL A 324 14.39 0.64 -1.46
N CYS A 325 14.20 -0.29 -0.53
CA CYS A 325 15.21 -0.67 0.46
C CYS A 325 16.47 -1.21 -0.21
N ALA A 326 16.35 -2.08 -1.21
CA ALA A 326 17.48 -2.61 -1.97
C ALA A 326 18.28 -1.50 -2.69
N HIS A 327 17.57 -0.55 -3.34
CA HIS A 327 18.23 0.61 -3.95
C HIS A 327 18.95 1.51 -2.93
N SER A 328 18.42 1.65 -1.73
CA SER A 328 19.06 2.39 -0.65
C SER A 328 20.29 1.64 -0.10
N ALA A 329 20.17 0.32 0.05
CA ALA A 329 21.27 -0.54 0.50
C ALA A 329 22.49 -0.47 -0.43
N VAL A 330 22.27 -0.53 -1.74
CA VAL A 330 23.36 -0.45 -2.75
C VAL A 330 24.14 0.88 -2.70
N LYS A 331 23.47 1.98 -2.32
CA LYS A 331 24.12 3.28 -2.16
C LYS A 331 24.98 3.39 -0.91
N ASN A 332 24.81 2.50 0.05
CA ASN A 332 25.59 2.49 1.27
C ASN A 332 26.91 1.74 1.02
N LYS A 333 28.05 2.43 1.12
CA LYS A 333 29.38 1.87 0.83
C LYS A 333 29.77 0.67 1.72
N ASN A 334 29.11 0.47 2.84
CA ASN A 334 29.34 -0.65 3.77
C ASN A 334 28.36 -1.82 3.56
N SER A 335 27.48 -1.75 2.59
CA SER A 335 26.51 -2.80 2.31
C SER A 335 26.99 -3.69 1.16
N TYR A 336 26.40 -4.86 1.05
CA TYR A 336 26.53 -5.95 0.08
C TYR A 336 26.92 -5.62 -1.39
N SER A 337 27.46 -4.43 -1.65
CA SER A 337 28.00 -4.01 -2.96
C SER A 337 29.22 -4.84 -3.43
N THR A 338 29.67 -5.81 -2.61
CA THR A 338 30.72 -6.76 -2.93
C THR A 338 30.22 -8.07 -3.52
N PHE A 339 28.92 -8.26 -3.71
CA PHE A 339 28.43 -9.40 -4.48
C PHE A 339 28.74 -9.17 -5.96
N PRO A 340 29.47 -10.07 -6.64
CA PRO A 340 29.67 -9.95 -8.08
C PRO A 340 28.33 -10.01 -8.79
N PRO A 341 28.16 -9.30 -9.91
CA PRO A 341 26.96 -9.42 -10.72
C PRO A 341 26.81 -10.86 -11.17
N VAL A 342 25.64 -11.44 -10.93
CA VAL A 342 25.24 -12.77 -11.40
C VAL A 342 25.03 -12.74 -12.91
#